data_be6b25d31ffa81ffd3209b08562882bb
#
_entry.id   be6b25d31ffa81ffd3209b08562882bb
#
_cell.length_a   1.000
_cell.length_b   1.000
_cell.length_c   1.000
_cell.angle_alpha   90.00
_cell.angle_beta   90.00
_cell.angle_gamma   90.00
#
_symmetry.space_group_name_H-M   'P 1'
#
loop_
_entity.id
_entity.type
_entity.pdbx_description
1 polymer ?
#
loop_
_entity_poly.entity_id
_entity_poly.type
_entity_poly.pdbx_seq_one_letter_code
_entity_poly.pdbx_strand_id
1 'polypeptide(L)'
;MDLEKKAAPRGRPRLITQERIADAGIEIGLPNITFVGVASALGVTHMALYKHVPSLAELKHMVAEEIFRRWEFSLPKVGVHEGLQDYLVRFSDSVREFAKTYPGVTPYVIRRLVATPAMLEKIDAHQQEVAQAYRIEKDQSRQLLATIAFHGLAAADSVYSAARQETVVQTSFEAETAEMEGDLAQGMHALIAGALLQLQLDPALKP
;
A
#
# COMPACT_ATOMS: atom_id res chain seq x y z
N MET A 1 -33.16 11.19 -53.08
CA MET A 1 -32.47 10.01 -52.51
C MET A 1 -31.77 10.50 -51.21
N ASP A 2 -32.60 10.56 -50.13
CA ASP A 2 -32.14 11.08 -48.84
C ASP A 2 -31.41 9.99 -48.09
N LEU A 3 -30.16 10.26 -47.80
CA LEU A 3 -29.34 9.42 -46.90
C LEU A 3 -29.63 9.82 -45.46
N GLU A 4 -30.52 9.10 -44.81
CA GLU A 4 -30.73 9.17 -43.37
C GLU A 4 -29.42 8.88 -42.63
N LYS A 5 -28.86 9.90 -41.98
CA LYS A 5 -27.75 9.80 -41.05
C LYS A 5 -28.25 9.11 -39.78
N LYS A 6 -28.02 7.79 -39.69
CA LYS A 6 -28.29 6.97 -38.51
C LYS A 6 -27.49 7.50 -37.34
N ALA A 7 -28.13 8.19 -36.41
CA ALA A 7 -27.51 8.66 -35.16
C ALA A 7 -27.10 7.46 -34.35
N ALA A 8 -25.83 7.41 -33.95
CA ALA A 8 -25.29 6.39 -33.05
C ALA A 8 -26.07 6.41 -31.73
N PRO A 9 -26.36 5.24 -31.12
CA PRO A 9 -27.10 5.19 -29.86
C PRO A 9 -26.29 5.91 -28.77
N ARG A 10 -26.88 6.95 -28.18
CA ARG A 10 -26.36 7.59 -26.97
C ARG A 10 -26.35 6.54 -25.84
N GLY A 11 -25.21 5.94 -25.61
CA GLY A 11 -24.99 5.08 -24.45
C GLY A 11 -25.34 5.85 -23.16
N ARG A 12 -26.04 5.17 -22.25
CA ARG A 12 -26.37 5.70 -20.91
C ARG A 12 -25.09 6.31 -20.30
N PRO A 13 -25.11 7.55 -19.76
CA PRO A 13 -23.94 8.16 -19.14
C PRO A 13 -23.33 7.18 -18.14
N ARG A 14 -22.05 6.87 -18.28
CA ARG A 14 -21.36 5.97 -17.33
C ARG A 14 -21.45 6.62 -15.96
N LEU A 15 -22.15 5.99 -15.05
CA LEU A 15 -22.34 6.49 -13.68
C LEU A 15 -20.97 6.66 -13.02
N ILE A 16 -20.70 7.82 -12.43
CA ILE A 16 -19.50 8.05 -11.61
C ILE A 16 -19.72 7.34 -10.28
N THR A 17 -18.86 6.39 -9.94
CA THR A 17 -18.85 5.70 -8.66
C THR A 17 -17.52 5.91 -7.97
N GLN A 18 -17.46 5.78 -6.65
CA GLN A 18 -16.21 5.87 -5.89
C GLN A 18 -15.18 4.84 -6.37
N GLU A 19 -15.63 3.62 -6.65
CA GLU A 19 -14.78 2.56 -7.19
C GLU A 19 -14.13 2.96 -8.52
N ARG A 20 -14.89 3.49 -9.47
CA ARG A 20 -14.35 3.94 -10.76
C ARG A 20 -13.42 5.14 -10.63
N ILE A 21 -13.68 6.04 -9.68
CA ILE A 21 -12.78 7.16 -9.37
C ILE A 21 -11.46 6.61 -8.83
N ALA A 22 -11.53 5.65 -7.91
CA ALA A 22 -10.35 5.02 -7.33
C ALA A 22 -9.55 4.23 -8.37
N ASP A 23 -10.21 3.46 -9.24
CA ASP A 23 -9.56 2.74 -10.35
C ASP A 23 -8.76 3.69 -11.25
N ALA A 24 -9.40 4.77 -11.71
CA ALA A 24 -8.72 5.76 -12.53
C ALA A 24 -7.54 6.43 -11.79
N GLY A 25 -7.69 6.67 -10.49
CA GLY A 25 -6.61 7.21 -9.66
C GLY A 25 -5.45 6.24 -9.47
N ILE A 26 -5.73 4.95 -9.34
CA ILE A 26 -4.71 3.88 -9.25
C ILE A 26 -3.93 3.79 -10.56
N GLU A 27 -4.61 3.79 -11.69
CA GLU A 27 -3.97 3.76 -13.02
C GLU A 27 -3.06 4.97 -13.27
N ILE A 28 -3.47 6.17 -12.83
CA ILE A 28 -2.65 7.39 -12.94
C ILE A 28 -1.46 7.35 -11.97
N GLY A 29 -1.62 6.71 -10.82
CA GLY A 29 -0.64 6.65 -9.73
C GLY A 29 -0.69 7.87 -8.81
N LEU A 30 -0.66 7.62 -7.49
CA LEU A 30 -0.86 8.62 -6.42
C LEU A 30 -0.07 9.95 -6.58
N PRO A 31 1.22 9.95 -6.97
CA PRO A 31 1.97 11.18 -7.17
C PRO A 31 1.41 12.08 -8.27
N ASN A 32 0.85 11.48 -9.31
CA ASN A 32 0.42 12.13 -10.55
C ASN A 32 -1.08 12.48 -10.57
N ILE A 33 -1.82 12.13 -9.52
CA ILE A 33 -3.26 12.38 -9.44
C ILE A 33 -3.56 13.88 -9.48
N THR A 34 -4.40 14.26 -10.45
CA THR A 34 -5.05 15.57 -10.54
C THR A 34 -6.54 15.39 -10.82
N PHE A 35 -7.37 16.38 -10.45
CA PHE A 35 -8.80 16.34 -10.79
C PHE A 35 -9.04 16.25 -12.29
N VAL A 36 -8.27 16.98 -13.08
CA VAL A 36 -8.39 17.00 -14.55
C VAL A 36 -8.00 15.63 -15.11
N GLY A 37 -6.91 15.03 -14.62
CA GLY A 37 -6.45 13.72 -15.08
C GLY A 37 -7.49 12.63 -14.81
N VAL A 38 -8.03 12.55 -13.59
CA VAL A 38 -9.03 11.55 -13.21
C VAL A 38 -10.36 11.79 -13.97
N ALA A 39 -10.80 13.05 -14.10
CA ALA A 39 -11.99 13.37 -14.86
C ALA A 39 -11.86 12.98 -16.35
N SER A 40 -10.70 13.23 -16.95
CA SER A 40 -10.38 12.82 -18.32
C SER A 40 -10.40 11.30 -18.48
N ALA A 41 -9.78 10.55 -17.58
CA ALA A 41 -9.78 9.09 -17.58
C ALA A 41 -11.20 8.51 -17.48
N LEU A 42 -12.08 9.15 -16.71
CA LEU A 42 -13.47 8.76 -16.55
C LEU A 42 -14.38 9.22 -17.73
N GLY A 43 -13.90 10.12 -18.59
CA GLY A 43 -14.71 10.71 -19.66
C GLY A 43 -15.79 11.66 -19.13
N VAL A 44 -15.52 12.38 -18.05
CA VAL A 44 -16.44 13.32 -17.40
C VAL A 44 -15.80 14.71 -17.23
N THR A 45 -16.61 15.71 -16.86
CA THR A 45 -16.07 17.03 -16.51
C THR A 45 -15.49 17.02 -15.09
N HIS A 46 -14.47 17.83 -14.84
CA HIS A 46 -13.91 18.00 -13.49
C HIS A 46 -14.95 18.50 -12.48
N MET A 47 -15.93 19.31 -12.93
CA MET A 47 -17.05 19.77 -12.10
C MET A 47 -17.98 18.62 -11.68
N ALA A 48 -18.15 17.60 -12.53
CA ALA A 48 -18.90 16.40 -12.16
C ALA A 48 -18.17 15.58 -11.08
N LEU A 49 -16.84 15.52 -11.17
CA LEU A 49 -16.01 14.82 -10.17
C LEU A 49 -16.06 15.51 -8.80
N TYR A 50 -16.06 16.85 -8.73
CA TYR A 50 -16.19 17.61 -7.48
C TYR A 50 -17.47 17.32 -6.68
N LYS A 51 -18.53 16.84 -7.32
CA LYS A 51 -19.76 16.41 -6.64
C LYS A 51 -19.56 15.12 -5.81
N HIS A 52 -18.54 14.35 -6.14
CA HIS A 52 -18.24 13.06 -5.49
C HIS A 52 -17.06 13.16 -4.53
N VAL A 53 -16.10 14.03 -4.83
CA VAL A 53 -14.88 14.21 -4.04
C VAL A 53 -14.56 15.71 -3.96
N PRO A 54 -14.65 16.34 -2.79
CA PRO A 54 -14.60 17.79 -2.66
C PRO A 54 -13.20 18.41 -2.76
N SER A 55 -12.13 17.61 -2.58
CA SER A 55 -10.74 18.10 -2.62
C SER A 55 -9.77 17.09 -3.21
N LEU A 56 -8.61 17.58 -3.72
CA LEU A 56 -7.53 16.73 -4.20
C LEU A 56 -6.96 15.84 -3.09
N ALA A 57 -6.91 16.36 -1.86
CA ALA A 57 -6.47 15.58 -0.72
C ALA A 57 -7.40 14.38 -0.47
N GLU A 58 -8.72 14.60 -0.48
CA GLU A 58 -9.71 13.52 -0.33
C GLU A 58 -9.69 12.54 -1.50
N LEU A 59 -9.46 13.03 -2.74
CA LEU A 59 -9.29 12.17 -3.90
C LEU A 59 -8.09 11.22 -3.71
N LYS A 60 -6.94 11.75 -3.29
CA LYS A 60 -5.75 10.95 -3.01
C LYS A 60 -5.96 10.00 -1.84
N HIS A 61 -6.67 10.43 -0.81
CA HIS A 61 -7.05 9.57 0.31
C HIS A 61 -7.92 8.39 -0.10
N MET A 62 -8.97 8.64 -0.88
CA MET A 62 -9.86 7.61 -1.43
C MET A 62 -9.08 6.58 -2.26
N VAL A 63 -8.17 7.05 -3.11
CA VAL A 63 -7.33 6.16 -3.93
C VAL A 63 -6.38 5.34 -3.06
N ALA A 64 -5.75 5.95 -2.05
CA ALA A 64 -4.85 5.25 -1.14
C ALA A 64 -5.59 4.21 -0.28
N GLU A 65 -6.80 4.53 0.17
CA GLU A 65 -7.66 3.57 0.89
C GLU A 65 -8.00 2.37 0.01
N GLU A 66 -8.37 2.59 -1.24
CA GLU A 66 -8.68 1.52 -2.18
C GLU A 66 -7.46 0.66 -2.51
N ILE A 67 -6.27 1.26 -2.69
CA ILE A 67 -5.00 0.54 -2.83
C ILE A 67 -4.77 -0.36 -1.61
N PHE A 68 -4.94 0.18 -0.40
CA PHE A 68 -4.75 -0.58 0.84
C PHE A 68 -5.81 -1.68 1.01
N ARG A 69 -7.04 -1.43 0.65
CA ARG A 69 -8.12 -2.42 0.67
C ARG A 69 -7.82 -3.62 -0.23
N ARG A 70 -7.24 -3.38 -1.42
CA ARG A 70 -6.85 -4.42 -2.39
C ARG A 70 -5.57 -5.15 -2.02
N TRP A 71 -4.75 -4.58 -1.17
CA TRP A 71 -3.53 -5.25 -0.73
C TRP A 71 -3.87 -6.50 0.07
N GLU A 72 -3.48 -7.65 -0.44
CA GLU A 72 -3.61 -8.92 0.27
C GLU A 72 -2.43 -9.10 1.22
N PHE A 73 -2.71 -9.08 2.53
CA PHE A 73 -1.68 -9.34 3.53
C PHE A 73 -1.17 -10.77 3.43
N SER A 74 0.12 -10.95 3.61
CA SER A 74 0.69 -12.28 3.78
C SER A 74 0.16 -12.90 5.06
N LEU A 75 -0.74 -13.88 4.93
CA LEU A 75 -1.27 -14.63 6.08
C LEU A 75 -0.37 -15.80 6.47
N PRO A 76 -0.40 -16.24 7.75
CA PRO A 76 0.25 -17.47 8.17
C PRO A 76 -0.23 -18.66 7.32
N LYS A 77 0.69 -19.54 6.90
CA LYS A 77 0.34 -20.70 6.09
C LYS A 77 -0.19 -21.81 6.98
N VAL A 78 -1.50 -22.09 6.87
CA VAL A 78 -2.14 -23.19 7.61
C VAL A 78 -1.64 -24.54 7.06
N GLY A 79 -1.22 -25.45 7.96
CA GLY A 79 -0.79 -26.81 7.58
C GLY A 79 0.67 -26.93 7.13
N VAL A 80 1.43 -25.85 7.09
CA VAL A 80 2.88 -25.83 6.85
C VAL A 80 3.56 -25.36 8.12
N HIS A 81 4.63 -26.04 8.56
CA HIS A 81 5.46 -25.59 9.69
C HIS A 81 6.32 -24.39 9.28
N GLU A 82 5.68 -23.22 9.09
CA GLU A 82 6.35 -21.95 8.90
C GLU A 82 6.63 -21.34 10.27
N GLY A 83 7.89 -21.09 10.59
CA GLY A 83 8.27 -20.39 11.81
C GLY A 83 7.84 -18.92 11.80
N LEU A 84 7.63 -18.33 12.99
CA LEU A 84 7.29 -16.90 13.09
C LEU A 84 8.31 -16.01 12.36
N GLN A 85 9.60 -16.32 12.47
CA GLN A 85 10.64 -15.57 11.78
C GLN A 85 10.48 -15.62 10.25
N ASP A 86 10.25 -16.79 9.67
CA ASP A 86 10.08 -16.95 8.23
C ASP A 86 8.83 -16.21 7.72
N TYR A 87 7.76 -16.28 8.51
CA TYR A 87 6.54 -15.50 8.25
C TYR A 87 6.82 -14.00 8.24
N LEU A 88 7.55 -13.46 9.23
CA LEU A 88 7.86 -12.05 9.34
C LEU A 88 8.76 -11.57 8.19
N VAL A 89 9.69 -12.40 7.70
CA VAL A 89 10.48 -12.12 6.49
C VAL A 89 9.57 -12.01 5.28
N ARG A 90 8.70 -12.99 5.06
CA ARG A 90 7.73 -12.97 3.97
C ARG A 90 6.74 -11.80 4.05
N PHE A 91 6.33 -11.42 5.25
CA PHE A 91 5.52 -10.22 5.46
C PHE A 91 6.30 -8.95 5.09
N SER A 92 7.58 -8.84 5.47
CA SER A 92 8.43 -7.70 5.10
C SER A 92 8.61 -7.58 3.58
N ASP A 93 8.75 -8.69 2.88
CA ASP A 93 8.81 -8.71 1.40
C ASP A 93 7.51 -8.22 0.79
N SER A 94 6.36 -8.63 1.34
CA SER A 94 5.04 -8.15 0.91
C SER A 94 4.87 -6.64 1.12
N VAL A 95 5.37 -6.11 2.24
CA VAL A 95 5.37 -4.66 2.54
C VAL A 95 6.22 -3.89 1.52
N ARG A 96 7.42 -4.41 1.22
CA ARG A 96 8.32 -3.82 0.23
C ARG A 96 7.69 -3.79 -1.16
N GLU A 97 7.13 -4.93 -1.59
CA GLU A 97 6.48 -5.03 -2.90
C GLU A 97 5.26 -4.12 -3.01
N PHE A 98 4.50 -3.96 -1.94
CA PHE A 98 3.39 -3.01 -1.88
C PHE A 98 3.85 -1.56 -2.09
N ALA A 99 4.92 -1.12 -1.41
CA ALA A 99 5.48 0.22 -1.58
C ALA A 99 6.06 0.42 -2.99
N LYS A 100 6.68 -0.61 -3.57
CA LYS A 100 7.23 -0.61 -4.92
C LYS A 100 6.13 -0.48 -5.99
N THR A 101 5.05 -1.25 -5.83
CA THR A 101 3.91 -1.28 -6.75
C THR A 101 3.11 0.01 -6.71
N TYR A 102 2.96 0.62 -5.53
CA TYR A 102 2.14 1.82 -5.30
C TYR A 102 2.94 2.99 -4.74
N PRO A 103 3.86 3.56 -5.51
CA PRO A 103 4.69 4.66 -5.05
C PRO A 103 3.86 5.86 -4.59
N GLY A 104 4.29 6.48 -3.48
CA GLY A 104 3.56 7.59 -2.85
C GLY A 104 2.40 7.16 -1.95
N VAL A 105 2.17 5.86 -1.72
CA VAL A 105 1.15 5.35 -0.79
C VAL A 105 1.58 5.50 0.66
N THR A 106 2.88 5.45 0.94
CA THR A 106 3.46 5.43 2.30
C THR A 106 2.89 6.51 3.23
N PRO A 107 2.76 7.80 2.87
CA PRO A 107 2.22 8.83 3.77
C PRO A 107 0.78 8.56 4.22
N TYR A 108 0.01 7.78 3.45
CA TYR A 108 -1.40 7.48 3.73
C TYR A 108 -1.59 6.25 4.61
N VAL A 109 -0.63 5.34 4.62
CA VAL A 109 -0.74 4.06 5.35
C VAL A 109 0.10 4.02 6.61
N ILE A 110 1.21 4.78 6.68
CA ILE A 110 2.13 4.75 7.82
C ILE A 110 1.64 5.58 9.02
N ARG A 111 0.81 6.59 8.78
CA ARG A 111 0.33 7.51 9.82
C ARG A 111 -1.02 7.07 10.34
N ARG A 112 -1.09 6.70 11.61
CA ARG A 112 -2.34 6.30 12.26
C ARG A 112 -3.46 7.35 12.18
N LEU A 113 -3.12 8.63 12.15
CA LEU A 113 -4.09 9.75 12.05
C LEU A 113 -4.70 9.88 10.64
N VAL A 114 -4.15 9.18 9.66
CA VAL A 114 -4.59 9.22 8.26
C VAL A 114 -5.29 7.91 7.87
N ALA A 115 -5.10 6.85 8.66
CA ALA A 115 -5.74 5.56 8.43
C ALA A 115 -7.25 5.64 8.66
N THR A 116 -8.02 5.12 7.72
CA THR A 116 -9.47 5.04 7.83
C THR A 116 -9.90 3.91 8.77
N PRO A 117 -11.14 3.93 9.30
CA PRO A 117 -11.66 2.82 10.11
C PRO A 117 -11.52 1.46 9.41
N ALA A 118 -11.81 1.38 8.11
CA ALA A 118 -11.69 0.15 7.33
C ALA A 118 -10.25 -0.36 7.24
N MET A 119 -9.26 0.54 7.09
CA MET A 119 -7.85 0.18 7.15
C MET A 119 -7.46 -0.37 8.53
N LEU A 120 -7.93 0.27 9.60
CA LEU A 120 -7.64 -0.16 10.98
C LEU A 120 -8.26 -1.52 11.30
N GLU A 121 -9.49 -1.78 10.86
CA GLU A 121 -10.14 -3.09 11.01
C GLU A 121 -9.37 -4.20 10.29
N LYS A 122 -8.91 -3.96 9.06
CA LYS A 122 -8.11 -4.91 8.29
C LYS A 122 -6.78 -5.22 8.97
N ILE A 123 -6.11 -4.20 9.51
CA ILE A 123 -4.85 -4.35 10.27
C ILE A 123 -5.10 -5.15 11.55
N ASP A 124 -6.17 -4.84 12.28
CA ASP A 124 -6.52 -5.50 13.54
C ASP A 124 -6.84 -6.99 13.33
N ALA A 125 -7.60 -7.31 12.29
CA ALA A 125 -7.90 -8.69 11.90
C ALA A 125 -6.63 -9.47 11.59
N HIS A 126 -5.72 -8.89 10.80
CA HIS A 126 -4.44 -9.51 10.47
C HIS A 126 -3.57 -9.77 11.71
N GLN A 127 -3.50 -8.81 12.64
CA GLN A 127 -2.78 -8.97 13.91
C GLN A 127 -3.36 -10.11 14.74
N GLN A 128 -4.68 -10.25 14.77
CA GLN A 128 -5.35 -11.32 15.47
C GLN A 128 -5.06 -12.69 14.87
N GLU A 129 -5.07 -12.81 13.53
CA GLU A 129 -4.76 -14.06 12.84
C GLU A 129 -3.31 -14.53 13.10
N VAL A 130 -2.35 -13.58 13.06
CA VAL A 130 -0.94 -13.88 13.36
C VAL A 130 -0.77 -14.31 14.81
N ALA A 131 -1.41 -13.61 15.76
CA ALA A 131 -1.38 -13.97 17.16
C ALA A 131 -1.87 -15.41 17.41
N GLN A 132 -2.99 -15.78 16.79
CA GLN A 132 -3.56 -17.13 16.90
C GLN A 132 -2.65 -18.20 16.26
N ALA A 133 -2.15 -17.92 15.05
CA ALA A 133 -1.34 -18.88 14.31
C ALA A 133 -0.02 -19.25 15.04
N TYR A 134 0.60 -18.25 15.65
CA TYR A 134 1.90 -18.44 16.33
C TYR A 134 1.80 -18.52 17.86
N ARG A 135 0.58 -18.51 18.40
CA ARG A 135 0.31 -18.62 19.85
C ARG A 135 1.07 -17.56 20.67
N ILE A 136 1.06 -16.33 20.19
CA ILE A 136 1.57 -15.15 20.87
C ILE A 136 0.43 -14.22 21.26
N GLU A 137 0.66 -13.32 22.21
CA GLU A 137 -0.32 -12.32 22.59
C GLU A 137 -0.60 -11.34 21.42
N LYS A 138 -1.84 -10.84 21.31
CA LYS A 138 -2.22 -9.89 20.25
C LYS A 138 -1.34 -8.64 20.26
N ASP A 139 -0.97 -8.14 21.42
CA ASP A 139 -0.08 -6.97 21.55
C ASP A 139 1.33 -7.27 21.04
N GLN A 140 1.83 -8.48 21.22
CA GLN A 140 3.10 -8.93 20.66
C GLN A 140 3.04 -8.98 19.12
N SER A 141 1.98 -9.56 18.58
CA SER A 141 1.73 -9.58 17.12
C SER A 141 1.65 -8.16 16.57
N ARG A 142 0.87 -7.28 17.22
CA ARG A 142 0.76 -5.88 16.86
C ARG A 142 2.11 -5.17 16.83
N GLN A 143 2.93 -5.36 17.86
CA GLN A 143 4.25 -4.74 17.96
C GLN A 143 5.19 -5.20 16.84
N LEU A 144 5.27 -6.51 16.59
CA LEU A 144 6.10 -7.09 15.53
C LEU A 144 5.69 -6.57 14.16
N LEU A 145 4.40 -6.72 13.81
CA LEU A 145 3.89 -6.33 12.50
C LEU A 145 3.99 -4.83 12.27
N ALA A 146 3.67 -4.01 13.28
CA ALA A 146 3.78 -2.55 13.18
C ALA A 146 5.24 -2.10 13.01
N THR A 147 6.18 -2.72 13.74
CA THR A 147 7.60 -2.42 13.60
C THR A 147 8.10 -2.72 12.19
N ILE A 148 7.80 -3.91 11.67
CA ILE A 148 8.23 -4.32 10.33
C ILE A 148 7.56 -3.45 9.26
N ALA A 149 6.25 -3.23 9.34
CA ALA A 149 5.53 -2.43 8.37
C ALA A 149 6.01 -0.98 8.34
N PHE A 150 6.22 -0.36 9.52
CA PHE A 150 6.70 1.01 9.61
C PHE A 150 8.09 1.17 8.97
N HIS A 151 9.05 0.34 9.38
CA HIS A 151 10.41 0.44 8.85
C HIS A 151 10.48 0.00 7.38
N GLY A 152 9.76 -1.06 7.02
CA GLY A 152 9.72 -1.56 5.65
C GLY A 152 9.12 -0.55 4.66
N LEU A 153 7.99 0.10 5.00
CA LEU A 153 7.38 1.14 4.17
C LEU A 153 8.28 2.36 4.05
N ALA A 154 8.86 2.85 5.16
CA ALA A 154 9.69 4.04 5.17
C ALA A 154 10.98 3.82 4.35
N ALA A 155 11.65 2.69 4.53
CA ALA A 155 12.85 2.37 3.79
C ALA A 155 12.57 2.10 2.30
N ALA A 156 11.54 1.33 1.98
CA ALA A 156 11.13 1.08 0.60
C ALA A 156 10.73 2.38 -0.13
N ASP A 157 9.98 3.27 0.54
CA ASP A 157 9.64 4.58 -0.04
C ASP A 157 10.89 5.39 -0.37
N SER A 158 11.91 5.37 0.49
CA SER A 158 13.19 6.05 0.24
C SER A 158 13.90 5.49 -0.99
N VAL A 159 13.95 4.15 -1.15
CA VAL A 159 14.56 3.48 -2.31
C VAL A 159 13.81 3.84 -3.60
N TYR A 160 12.48 3.68 -3.59
CA TYR A 160 11.69 3.81 -4.83
C TYR A 160 11.29 5.25 -5.16
N SER A 161 11.32 6.19 -4.21
CA SER A 161 11.12 7.62 -4.48
C SER A 161 12.36 8.24 -5.12
N ALA A 162 13.56 7.87 -4.69
CA ALA A 162 14.81 8.28 -5.31
C ALA A 162 14.89 7.85 -6.78
N ALA A 163 14.33 6.67 -7.09
CA ALA A 163 14.22 6.12 -8.43
C ALA A 163 13.50 7.01 -9.45
N ARG A 164 12.84 8.06 -9.02
CA ARG A 164 12.05 8.97 -9.87
C ARG A 164 12.64 10.34 -10.02
N GLN A 165 13.75 10.63 -9.31
CA GLN A 165 14.44 11.90 -9.43
C GLN A 165 15.38 11.85 -10.63
N GLU A 166 15.50 12.98 -11.37
CA GLU A 166 16.48 13.10 -12.43
C GLU A 166 17.88 12.92 -11.85
N THR A 167 18.64 11.98 -12.41
CA THR A 167 20.01 11.69 -11.98
C THR A 167 20.94 12.80 -12.39
N VAL A 168 21.66 13.37 -11.43
CA VAL A 168 22.72 14.37 -11.67
C VAL A 168 24.00 13.72 -12.21
N VAL A 169 24.15 12.40 -12.05
CA VAL A 169 25.34 11.64 -12.45
C VAL A 169 24.91 10.47 -13.33
N GLN A 170 25.62 10.20 -14.41
CA GLN A 170 25.43 9.04 -15.30
C GLN A 170 25.87 7.73 -14.64
N THR A 171 25.26 7.36 -13.54
CA THR A 171 25.41 6.04 -12.92
C THR A 171 24.27 5.13 -13.35
N SER A 172 24.54 3.82 -13.43
CA SER A 172 23.51 2.82 -13.69
C SER A 172 22.52 2.82 -12.52
N PHE A 173 21.42 3.54 -12.69
CA PHE A 173 20.33 3.66 -11.72
C PHE A 173 19.79 2.30 -11.27
N GLU A 174 19.75 1.32 -12.19
CA GLU A 174 19.31 -0.05 -11.90
C GLU A 174 20.27 -0.77 -10.94
N ALA A 175 21.58 -0.59 -11.10
CA ALA A 175 22.57 -1.21 -10.23
C ALA A 175 22.52 -0.61 -8.81
N GLU A 176 22.39 0.71 -8.70
CA GLU A 176 22.22 1.38 -7.39
C GLU A 176 20.93 0.95 -6.69
N THR A 177 19.83 0.89 -7.42
CA THR A 177 18.55 0.42 -6.85
C THR A 177 18.65 -1.02 -6.37
N ALA A 178 19.32 -1.91 -7.11
CA ALA A 178 19.50 -3.30 -6.71
C ALA A 178 20.38 -3.42 -5.45
N GLU A 179 21.42 -2.61 -5.32
CA GLU A 179 22.25 -2.55 -4.11
C GLU A 179 21.42 -2.08 -2.90
N MET A 180 20.66 -0.99 -3.04
CA MET A 180 19.77 -0.48 -1.99
C MET A 180 18.68 -1.49 -1.59
N GLU A 181 18.13 -2.24 -2.54
CA GLU A 181 17.18 -3.34 -2.25
C GLU A 181 17.84 -4.46 -1.45
N GLY A 182 19.09 -4.79 -1.74
CA GLY A 182 19.90 -5.74 -0.98
C GLY A 182 20.12 -5.29 0.46
N ASP A 183 20.55 -4.04 0.65
CA ASP A 183 20.77 -3.45 1.97
C ASP A 183 19.46 -3.37 2.79
N LEU A 184 18.36 -3.00 2.14
CA LEU A 184 17.04 -2.99 2.77
C LEU A 184 16.65 -4.38 3.25
N ALA A 185 16.82 -5.41 2.44
CA ALA A 185 16.48 -6.79 2.80
C ALA A 185 17.34 -7.28 3.98
N GLN A 186 18.64 -7.02 3.95
CA GLN A 186 19.56 -7.38 5.04
C GLN A 186 19.22 -6.64 6.34
N GLY A 187 18.92 -5.34 6.26
CA GLY A 187 18.51 -4.53 7.39
C GLY A 187 17.19 -5.02 8.01
N MET A 188 16.22 -5.44 7.19
CA MET A 188 14.98 -6.02 7.68
C MET A 188 15.18 -7.37 8.36
N HIS A 189 16.07 -8.22 7.89
CA HIS A 189 16.42 -9.46 8.58
C HIS A 189 17.00 -9.18 9.97
N ALA A 190 17.92 -8.21 10.09
CA ALA A 190 18.49 -7.81 11.38
C ALA A 190 17.43 -7.23 12.33
N LEU A 191 16.52 -6.39 11.80
CA LEU A 191 15.41 -5.83 12.57
C LEU A 191 14.48 -6.94 13.10
N ILE A 192 14.10 -7.90 12.25
CA ILE A 192 13.25 -9.03 12.64
C ILE A 192 13.91 -9.85 13.74
N ALA A 193 15.19 -10.21 13.58
CA ALA A 193 15.94 -10.96 14.59
C ALA A 193 16.00 -10.21 15.92
N GLY A 194 16.27 -8.91 15.90
CA GLY A 194 16.28 -8.05 17.09
C GLY A 194 14.91 -7.94 17.76
N ALA A 195 13.84 -7.77 16.99
CA ALA A 195 12.48 -7.69 17.52
C ALA A 195 12.05 -9.01 18.19
N LEU A 196 12.38 -10.15 17.59
CA LEU A 196 12.11 -11.48 18.18
C LEU A 196 12.90 -11.71 19.45
N LEU A 197 14.16 -11.28 19.51
CA LEU A 197 14.96 -11.37 20.72
C LEU A 197 14.38 -10.53 21.86
N GLN A 198 13.96 -9.30 21.58
CA GLN A 198 13.29 -8.44 22.56
C GLN A 198 12.01 -9.08 23.12
N LEU A 199 11.21 -9.70 22.25
CA LEU A 199 10.00 -10.40 22.65
C LEU A 199 10.26 -11.52 23.66
N GLN A 200 11.38 -12.23 23.53
CA GLN A 200 11.79 -13.30 24.45
C GLN A 200 12.33 -12.78 25.79
N LEU A 201 12.91 -11.59 25.78
CA LEU A 201 13.57 -10.99 26.95
C LEU A 201 12.62 -10.13 27.79
N ASP A 202 11.51 -9.67 27.27
CA ASP A 202 10.56 -8.82 27.99
C ASP A 202 9.68 -9.64 28.94
N PRO A 203 9.84 -9.48 30.29
CA PRO A 203 9.03 -10.22 31.27
C PRO A 203 7.53 -9.87 31.20
N ALA A 204 7.18 -8.65 30.74
CA ALA A 204 5.81 -8.19 30.59
C ALA A 204 5.11 -8.83 29.37
N LEU A 205 5.88 -9.44 28.47
CA LEU A 205 5.43 -10.07 27.24
C LEU A 205 5.54 -11.61 27.27
N LYS A 206 5.90 -12.16 28.45
CA LYS A 206 5.89 -13.63 28.63
C LYS A 206 4.43 -14.10 28.83
N PRO A 207 4.03 -15.19 28.15
CA PRO A 207 2.70 -15.77 28.30
C PRO A 207 2.42 -16.26 29.72
#